data_e5e777ccc36c7b731f9eb236383b7585
#
_entry.id   e5e777ccc36c7b731f9eb236383b7585
#
_cell.length_a   1.000
_cell.length_b   1.000
_cell.length_c   1.000
_cell.angle_alpha   90.00
_cell.angle_beta   90.00
_cell.angle_gamma   90.00
#
_symmetry.space_group_name_H-M   'P 1'
#
loop_
_entity.id
_entity.type
_entity.pdbx_description
1 polymer ?
#
loop_
_entity_poly.entity_id
_entity_poly.type
_entity_poly.pdbx_seq_one_letter_code
_entity_poly.pdbx_strand_id
1 'polypeptide(L)'
;MNLKANALSSKKYAKFPLGQTVATPNALSKLTHEDILKALDRHVTGDWGEASKEERNENELSLKKEFRLLSVYRGTNGTKFWIITEADRSFTTVLLPEDY
;
A
#
# COMPACT_ATOMS: atom_id res chain seq x y z
N MET A 1 7.96 -4.53 -10.98
CA MET A 1 9.00 -5.21 -10.17
C MET A 1 8.39 -5.73 -8.88
N ASN A 2 8.70 -6.97 -8.54
CA ASN A 2 8.21 -7.55 -7.29
C ASN A 2 9.05 -7.07 -6.10
N LEU A 3 8.37 -6.86 -4.98
CA LEU A 3 9.00 -6.50 -3.72
C LEU A 3 8.80 -7.67 -2.74
N LYS A 4 9.78 -7.88 -1.87
CA LYS A 4 9.70 -8.99 -0.91
C LYS A 4 8.93 -8.57 0.32
N ALA A 5 7.69 -9.04 0.42
CA ALA A 5 6.84 -8.70 1.57
C ALA A 5 7.38 -9.23 2.89
N ASN A 6 8.17 -10.33 2.87
CA ASN A 6 8.73 -10.88 4.09
C ASN A 6 9.82 -10.00 4.72
N ALA A 7 10.21 -8.90 4.05
CA ALA A 7 11.12 -7.93 4.63
C ALA A 7 10.43 -6.95 5.58
N LEU A 8 9.10 -6.98 5.67
CA LEU A 8 8.35 -6.08 6.51
C LEU A 8 8.52 -6.41 7.99
N SER A 9 8.89 -5.42 8.79
CA SER A 9 9.11 -5.61 10.22
C SER A 9 7.82 -5.83 11.00
N SER A 10 6.69 -5.30 10.51
CA SER A 10 5.40 -5.40 11.17
C SER A 10 4.56 -6.57 10.69
N LYS A 11 5.16 -7.52 9.99
CA LYS A 11 4.45 -8.67 9.41
C LYS A 11 3.58 -9.41 10.42
N LYS A 12 4.03 -9.55 11.67
CA LYS A 12 3.27 -10.24 12.71
C LYS A 12 2.01 -9.50 13.14
N TYR A 13 1.90 -8.22 12.79
CA TYR A 13 0.72 -7.39 13.09
C TYR A 13 -0.12 -7.13 11.86
N ALA A 14 0.15 -7.83 10.77
CA ALA A 14 -0.57 -7.64 9.51
C ALA A 14 -2.05 -7.94 9.68
N LYS A 15 -2.89 -7.05 9.15
CA LYS A 15 -4.34 -7.20 9.18
C LYS A 15 -4.86 -7.96 7.97
N PHE A 16 -4.03 -8.11 6.95
CA PHE A 16 -4.39 -8.81 5.71
C PHE A 16 -3.10 -9.19 4.98
N PRO A 17 -3.16 -10.20 4.10
CA PRO A 17 -1.98 -10.54 3.30
C PRO A 17 -1.83 -9.58 2.13
N LEU A 18 -0.59 -9.25 1.76
CA LEU A 18 -0.32 -8.37 0.63
C LEU A 18 -0.41 -9.08 -0.72
N GLY A 19 -0.28 -10.41 -0.72
CA GLY A 19 -0.16 -11.15 -1.96
C GLY A 19 1.13 -10.79 -2.67
N GLN A 20 1.12 -10.84 -4.00
CA GLN A 20 2.27 -10.43 -4.79
C GLN A 20 2.35 -8.90 -4.78
N THR A 21 3.49 -8.36 -4.36
CA THR A 21 3.67 -6.92 -4.26
C THR A 21 4.48 -6.43 -5.45
N VAL A 22 3.92 -5.45 -6.17
CA VAL A 22 4.53 -4.87 -7.37
C VAL A 22 4.52 -3.35 -7.29
N ALA A 23 5.35 -2.70 -8.08
CA ALA A 23 5.39 -1.25 -8.17
C ALA A 23 5.47 -0.84 -9.64
N THR A 24 4.79 0.26 -9.99
CA THR A 24 4.86 0.78 -11.35
C THR A 24 6.25 1.35 -11.64
N PRO A 25 6.67 1.41 -12.91
CA PRO A 25 7.92 2.08 -13.25
C PRO A 25 7.99 3.53 -12.76
N ASN A 26 6.88 4.27 -12.84
CA ASN A 26 6.84 5.65 -12.34
C ASN A 26 7.08 5.71 -10.83
N ALA A 27 6.43 4.83 -10.06
CA ALA A 27 6.65 4.78 -8.63
C ALA A 27 8.12 4.47 -8.32
N LEU A 28 8.71 3.51 -9.01
CA LEU A 28 10.11 3.14 -8.82
C LEU A 28 11.06 4.29 -9.15
N SER A 29 10.72 5.13 -10.14
CA SER A 29 11.58 6.23 -10.55
C SER A 29 11.49 7.42 -9.60
N LYS A 30 10.38 7.58 -8.87
CA LYS A 30 10.13 8.75 -8.01
C LYS A 30 10.33 8.48 -6.53
N LEU A 31 10.32 7.22 -6.12
CA LEU A 31 10.38 6.84 -4.71
C LEU A 31 11.62 6.03 -4.44
N THR A 32 12.16 6.16 -3.22
CA THR A 32 13.25 5.29 -2.80
C THR A 32 12.67 3.93 -2.40
N HIS A 33 13.51 2.91 -2.43
CA HIS A 33 13.12 1.58 -1.97
C HIS A 33 12.63 1.63 -0.51
N GLU A 34 13.32 2.43 0.31
CA GLU A 34 12.96 2.59 1.72
C GLU A 34 11.58 3.22 1.89
N ASP A 35 11.26 4.26 1.08
CA ASP A 35 9.93 4.88 1.10
C ASP A 35 8.85 3.83 0.87
N ILE A 36 9.06 2.97 -0.11
CA ILE A 36 8.10 1.93 -0.48
C ILE A 36 7.94 0.90 0.63
N LEU A 37 9.04 0.41 1.19
CA LEU A 37 8.99 -0.61 2.23
C LEU A 37 8.31 -0.08 3.49
N LYS A 38 8.61 1.15 3.88
CA LYS A 38 7.96 1.76 5.05
C LYS A 38 6.46 1.93 4.83
N ALA A 39 6.08 2.32 3.62
CA ALA A 39 4.67 2.51 3.30
C ALA A 39 3.92 1.17 3.29
N LEU A 40 4.53 0.12 2.74
CA LEU A 40 3.93 -1.22 2.78
C LEU A 40 3.72 -1.70 4.21
N ASP A 41 4.69 -1.40 5.08
CA ASP A 41 4.61 -1.75 6.51
C ASP A 41 3.41 -1.05 7.16
N ARG A 42 3.21 0.23 6.87
CA ARG A 42 2.08 0.99 7.38
C ARG A 42 0.76 0.47 6.82
N HIS A 43 0.73 0.22 5.52
CA HIS A 43 -0.47 -0.25 4.82
C HIS A 43 -0.98 -1.56 5.41
N VAL A 44 -0.10 -2.54 5.58
CA VAL A 44 -0.47 -3.88 6.03
C VAL A 44 -0.98 -3.90 7.48
N THR A 45 -0.62 -2.88 8.26
CA THR A 45 -1.07 -2.77 9.66
C THR A 45 -2.29 -1.86 9.81
N GLY A 46 -2.83 -1.36 8.71
CA GLY A 46 -4.04 -0.54 8.75
C GLY A 46 -3.81 0.94 8.99
N ASP A 47 -2.58 1.42 8.74
CA ASP A 47 -2.28 2.84 8.75
C ASP A 47 -2.44 3.36 7.32
N TRP A 48 -3.60 3.91 7.03
CA TRP A 48 -3.97 4.28 5.65
C TRP A 48 -3.36 5.60 5.17
N GLY A 49 -2.51 6.22 6.00
CA GLY A 49 -1.79 7.44 5.63
C GLY A 49 -2.72 8.63 5.46
N GLU A 50 -2.57 9.33 4.33
CA GLU A 50 -3.35 10.53 4.02
C GLU A 50 -4.67 10.23 3.31
N ALA A 51 -5.14 9.00 3.35
CA ALA A 51 -6.44 8.63 2.79
C ALA A 51 -7.54 9.50 3.43
N SER A 52 -8.56 9.84 2.65
CA SER A 52 -9.68 10.62 3.16
C SER A 52 -10.44 9.83 4.24
N LYS A 53 -11.28 10.55 5.00
CA LYS A 53 -12.10 9.88 6.01
C LYS A 53 -12.98 8.81 5.38
N GLU A 54 -13.56 9.11 4.22
CA GLU A 54 -14.39 8.14 3.49
C GLU A 54 -13.59 6.93 3.07
N GLU A 55 -12.40 7.14 2.52
CA GLU A 55 -11.52 6.05 2.09
C GLU A 55 -11.10 5.19 3.27
N ARG A 56 -10.78 5.82 4.41
CA ARG A 56 -10.42 5.08 5.62
C ARG A 56 -11.59 4.24 6.12
N ASN A 57 -12.79 4.79 6.10
CA ASN A 57 -13.99 4.05 6.50
C ASN A 57 -14.24 2.87 5.57
N GLU A 58 -14.07 3.08 4.26
CA GLU A 58 -14.20 2.00 3.28
C GLU A 58 -13.15 0.91 3.51
N ASN A 59 -11.92 1.30 3.84
CA ASN A 59 -10.87 0.33 4.14
C ASN A 59 -11.21 -0.53 5.35
N GLU A 60 -11.74 0.08 6.41
CA GLU A 60 -12.13 -0.68 7.61
C GLU A 60 -13.23 -1.68 7.28
N LEU A 61 -14.18 -1.28 6.44
CA LEU A 61 -15.21 -2.20 5.96
C LEU A 61 -14.58 -3.30 5.09
N SER A 62 -13.63 -2.93 4.23
CA SER A 62 -12.97 -3.85 3.31
C SER A 62 -12.19 -4.94 4.05
N LEU A 63 -11.66 -4.63 5.24
CA LEU A 63 -10.99 -5.66 6.05
C LEU A 63 -11.93 -6.80 6.41
N LYS A 64 -13.22 -6.49 6.58
CA LYS A 64 -14.23 -7.48 6.95
C LYS A 64 -14.91 -8.12 5.75
N LYS A 65 -15.13 -7.32 4.69
CA LYS A 65 -15.90 -7.75 3.52
C LYS A 65 -15.02 -8.13 2.33
N GLU A 66 -13.71 -7.99 2.45
CA GLU A 66 -12.75 -8.32 1.40
C GLU A 66 -13.00 -7.53 0.11
N PHE A 67 -13.12 -6.21 0.24
CA PHE A 67 -13.07 -5.28 -0.89
C PHE A 67 -11.64 -4.75 -1.01
N ARG A 68 -11.39 -3.91 -2.04
CA ARG A 68 -10.09 -3.28 -2.24
C ARG A 68 -9.71 -2.39 -1.07
N LEU A 69 -8.40 -2.27 -0.84
CA LEU A 69 -7.84 -1.40 0.19
C LEU A 69 -6.96 -0.36 -0.50
N LEU A 70 -7.06 0.89 -0.07
CA LEU A 70 -6.31 2.00 -0.65
C LEU A 70 -5.66 2.83 0.44
N SER A 71 -4.35 2.98 0.38
CA SER A 71 -3.61 3.91 1.24
C SER A 71 -2.98 5.01 0.42
N VAL A 72 -2.76 6.16 1.04
CA VAL A 72 -2.14 7.33 0.42
C VAL A 72 -0.98 7.77 1.28
N TYR A 73 0.22 7.87 0.68
CA TYR A 73 1.43 8.24 1.41
C TYR A 73 2.22 9.29 0.62
N ARG A 74 3.27 9.80 1.25
CA ARG A 74 4.26 10.65 0.58
C ARG A 74 5.64 10.09 0.82
N GLY A 75 6.47 10.11 -0.23
CA GLY A 75 7.88 9.77 -0.11
C GLY A 75 8.64 10.88 0.59
N THR A 76 9.90 10.63 0.88
CA THR A 76 10.77 11.60 1.56
C THR A 76 10.96 12.88 0.74
N ASN A 77 10.79 12.79 -0.58
CA ASN A 77 10.87 13.97 -1.47
C ASN A 77 9.52 14.66 -1.67
N GLY A 78 8.47 14.24 -0.93
CA GLY A 78 7.14 14.83 -1.04
C GLY A 78 6.26 14.23 -2.12
N THR A 79 6.74 13.26 -2.88
CA THR A 79 5.94 12.64 -3.94
C THR A 79 4.79 11.84 -3.34
N LYS A 80 3.56 12.20 -3.74
CA LYS A 80 2.36 11.47 -3.31
C LYS A 80 2.25 10.16 -4.09
N PHE A 81 1.91 9.09 -3.38
CA PHE A 81 1.70 7.80 -4.03
C PHE A 81 0.65 6.99 -3.30
N TRP A 82 0.15 5.97 -3.97
CA TRP A 82 -0.90 5.10 -3.46
C TRP A 82 -0.39 3.68 -3.31
N ILE A 83 -1.01 2.95 -2.39
CA ILE A 83 -0.84 1.50 -2.30
C ILE A 83 -2.24 0.90 -2.33
N ILE A 84 -2.47 0.02 -3.29
CA ILE A 84 -3.77 -0.63 -3.49
C ILE A 84 -3.59 -2.14 -3.35
N THR A 85 -4.40 -2.76 -2.46
CA THR A 85 -4.48 -4.22 -2.39
C THR A 85 -5.81 -4.65 -2.99
N GLU A 86 -5.78 -5.58 -3.92
CA GLU A 86 -6.98 -6.06 -4.61
C GLU A 86 -7.90 -6.80 -3.64
N ALA A 87 -9.17 -6.89 -4.02
CA ALA A 87 -10.21 -7.47 -3.16
C ALA A 87 -9.88 -8.89 -2.72
N ASP A 88 -9.35 -9.71 -3.63
CA ASP A 88 -9.01 -11.10 -3.34
C ASP A 88 -7.64 -11.27 -2.66
N ARG A 89 -6.97 -10.14 -2.37
CA ARG A 89 -5.63 -10.11 -1.75
C ARG A 89 -4.54 -10.77 -2.60
N SER A 90 -4.76 -10.91 -3.91
CA SER A 90 -3.78 -11.54 -4.79
C SER A 90 -2.60 -10.61 -5.10
N PHE A 91 -2.86 -9.30 -5.17
CA PHE A 91 -1.85 -8.30 -5.53
C PHE A 91 -1.94 -7.07 -4.64
N THR A 92 -0.78 -6.50 -4.35
CA THR A 92 -0.66 -5.16 -3.79
C THR A 92 0.22 -4.35 -4.72
N THR A 93 -0.27 -3.21 -5.18
CA THR A 93 0.42 -2.36 -6.15
C THR A 93 0.80 -1.03 -5.53
N VAL A 94 2.07 -0.64 -5.71
CA VAL A 94 2.56 0.70 -5.37
C VAL A 94 2.56 1.51 -6.67
N LEU A 95 1.86 2.64 -6.68
CA LEU A 95 1.69 3.42 -7.91
C LEU A 95 1.55 4.90 -7.60
N LEU A 96 1.83 5.73 -8.60
CA LEU A 96 1.52 7.16 -8.50
C LEU A 96 0.06 7.37 -8.93
N PRO A 97 -0.60 8.43 -8.44
CA PRO A 97 -1.99 8.70 -8.84
C PRO A 97 -2.20 8.74 -10.36
N GLU A 98 -1.23 9.29 -11.09
CA GLU A 98 -1.33 9.37 -12.55
C GLU A 98 -1.19 8.02 -13.25
N ASP A 99 -0.76 6.99 -12.56
CA ASP A 99 -0.67 5.63 -13.12
C ASP A 99 -2.01 4.91 -13.09
N TYR A 100 -2.95 5.45 -12.36
CA TYR A 100 -4.23 4.77 -12.14
C TYR A 100 -5.21 4.94 -13.34
#